data_4a8d66f7676c942a5319982282067c0d
#
_entry.id   4a8d66f7676c942a5319982282067c0d
#
_cell.length_a   1.000
_cell.length_b   1.000
_cell.length_c   1.000
_cell.angle_alpha   90.00
_cell.angle_beta   90.00
_cell.angle_gamma   90.00
#
_symmetry.space_group_name_H-M   'P 1'
#
loop_
_entity.id
_entity.type
_entity.pdbx_description
1 polymer ?
#
loop_
_entity_poly.entity_id
_entity_poly.type
_entity_poly.pdbx_seq_one_letter_code
_entity_poly.pdbx_strand_id
1 'polypeptide(L)'
;MSVPVPGTALNLILIGLGLLLAFLGKRVLKLAAFIAAGALGALLLREVLAGRLSPFLLDVVTVIAFAGLGFVGLLLLRVGAGLVLALFGYVIASSLGSGLALALLMALIGFLVGFFFHEVLLVVTSSAIGGYMLYTGLTGLGAGHLVALLLAGATVAAGILLQFRR
;
A
#
# COMPACT_ATOMS: atom_id res chain seq x y z
N MET A 1 -23.95 -7.94 30.32
CA MET A 1 -23.24 -7.88 29.03
C MET A 1 -23.41 -6.47 28.47
N SER A 2 -22.40 -5.61 28.63
CA SER A 2 -22.43 -4.25 28.05
C SER A 2 -22.18 -4.36 26.54
N VAL A 3 -23.16 -3.91 25.76
CA VAL A 3 -23.00 -3.76 24.29
C VAL A 3 -21.84 -2.79 24.08
N PRO A 4 -20.77 -3.16 23.34
CA PRO A 4 -19.67 -2.24 23.11
C PRO A 4 -20.19 -1.00 22.40
N VAL A 5 -19.87 0.18 22.98
CA VAL A 5 -20.19 1.48 22.36
C VAL A 5 -19.60 1.47 20.93
N PRO A 6 -20.31 1.94 19.89
CA PRO A 6 -19.85 1.86 18.49
C PRO A 6 -18.41 2.34 18.28
N GLY A 7 -17.95 3.34 19.07
CA GLY A 7 -16.58 3.81 19.05
C GLY A 7 -15.53 2.81 19.54
N THR A 8 -15.86 1.99 20.53
CA THR A 8 -14.92 1.00 21.09
C THR A 8 -14.60 -0.11 20.10
N ALA A 9 -15.62 -0.61 19.38
CA ALA A 9 -15.43 -1.62 18.35
C ALA A 9 -14.56 -1.09 17.21
N LEU A 10 -14.78 0.14 16.76
CA LEU A 10 -13.96 0.79 15.74
C LEU A 10 -12.49 0.93 16.18
N ASN A 11 -12.24 1.35 17.41
CA ASN A 11 -10.90 1.50 17.96
C ASN A 11 -10.16 0.16 18.05
N LEU A 12 -10.83 -0.92 18.43
CA LEU A 12 -10.25 -2.26 18.42
C LEU A 12 -9.92 -2.75 17.01
N ILE A 13 -10.78 -2.47 16.04
CA ILE A 13 -10.50 -2.76 14.61
C ILE A 13 -9.29 -1.97 14.13
N LEU A 14 -9.17 -0.67 14.47
CA LEU A 14 -8.02 0.16 14.11
C LEU A 14 -6.73 -0.40 14.70
N ILE A 15 -6.73 -0.84 15.96
CA ILE A 15 -5.57 -1.47 16.59
C ILE A 15 -5.19 -2.76 15.85
N GLY A 16 -6.15 -3.65 15.60
CA GLY A 16 -5.92 -4.92 14.90
C GLY A 16 -5.36 -4.71 13.49
N LEU A 17 -6.00 -3.84 12.69
CA LEU A 17 -5.53 -3.48 11.35
C LEU A 17 -4.17 -2.76 11.38
N GLY A 18 -3.96 -1.89 12.36
CA GLY A 18 -2.69 -1.20 12.57
C GLY A 18 -1.54 -2.17 12.79
N LEU A 19 -1.71 -3.14 13.68
CA LEU A 19 -0.73 -4.19 13.92
C LEU A 19 -0.50 -5.05 12.67
N LEU A 20 -1.56 -5.45 11.98
CA LEU A 20 -1.46 -6.24 10.76
C LEU A 20 -0.66 -5.50 9.68
N LEU A 21 -0.97 -4.23 9.45
CA LEU A 21 -0.23 -3.40 8.49
C LEU A 21 1.21 -3.14 8.92
N ALA A 22 1.46 -2.92 10.21
CA ALA A 22 2.82 -2.70 10.70
C ALA A 22 3.73 -3.92 10.50
N PHE A 23 3.21 -5.15 10.68
CA PHE A 23 4.03 -6.36 10.63
C PHE A 23 3.98 -7.12 9.30
N LEU A 24 2.88 -7.03 8.56
CA LEU A 24 2.64 -7.77 7.32
C LEU A 24 2.37 -6.87 6.11
N GLY A 25 2.45 -5.54 6.27
CA GLY A 25 1.98 -4.56 5.29
C GLY A 25 2.57 -4.76 3.90
N LYS A 26 3.87 -5.03 3.78
CA LYS A 26 4.51 -5.34 2.48
C LYS A 26 3.82 -6.49 1.75
N ARG A 27 3.50 -7.59 2.45
CA ARG A 27 2.85 -8.76 1.86
C ARG A 27 1.38 -8.49 1.54
N VAL A 28 0.69 -7.85 2.47
CA VAL A 28 -0.72 -7.48 2.31
C VAL A 28 -0.91 -6.55 1.12
N LEU A 29 -0.07 -5.52 0.98
CA LEU A 29 -0.13 -4.58 -0.14
C LEU A 29 0.18 -5.26 -1.49
N LYS A 30 1.19 -6.13 -1.54
CA LYS A 30 1.50 -6.90 -2.76
C LYS A 30 0.34 -7.83 -3.13
N LEU A 31 -0.23 -8.54 -2.16
CA LEU A 31 -1.36 -9.43 -2.40
C LEU A 31 -2.61 -8.65 -2.83
N ALA A 32 -2.90 -7.53 -2.17
CA ALA A 32 -4.03 -6.67 -2.52
C ALA A 32 -3.89 -6.12 -3.95
N ALA A 33 -2.70 -5.67 -4.34
CA ALA A 33 -2.45 -5.19 -5.71
C ALA A 33 -2.57 -6.30 -6.75
N PHE A 34 -2.06 -7.50 -6.44
CA PHE A 34 -2.21 -8.67 -7.31
C PHE A 34 -3.68 -9.04 -7.51
N ILE A 35 -4.44 -9.14 -6.41
CA ILE A 35 -5.87 -9.50 -6.47
C ILE A 35 -6.67 -8.40 -7.17
N ALA A 36 -6.45 -7.14 -6.83
CA ALA A 36 -7.20 -6.02 -7.43
C ALA A 36 -6.96 -5.91 -8.95
N ALA A 37 -5.69 -5.93 -9.37
CA ALA A 37 -5.36 -5.85 -10.80
C ALA A 37 -5.81 -7.12 -11.55
N GLY A 38 -5.64 -8.29 -10.95
CA GLY A 38 -6.09 -9.56 -11.52
C GLY A 38 -7.61 -9.60 -11.69
N ALA A 39 -8.36 -9.22 -10.64
CA ALA A 39 -9.82 -9.23 -10.67
C ALA A 39 -10.38 -8.22 -11.68
N LEU A 40 -9.88 -6.98 -11.68
CA LEU A 40 -10.31 -5.96 -12.66
C LEU A 40 -10.01 -6.40 -14.08
N GLY A 41 -8.79 -6.91 -14.32
CA GLY A 41 -8.41 -7.37 -15.65
C GLY A 41 -9.20 -8.58 -16.12
N ALA A 42 -9.45 -9.55 -15.25
CA ALA A 42 -10.26 -10.71 -15.53
C ALA A 42 -11.72 -10.33 -15.86
N LEU A 43 -12.30 -9.41 -15.09
CA LEU A 43 -13.66 -8.92 -15.34
C LEU A 43 -13.76 -8.19 -16.69
N LEU A 44 -12.85 -7.27 -16.98
CA LEU A 44 -12.82 -6.55 -18.26
C LEU A 44 -12.67 -7.50 -19.44
N LEU A 45 -11.75 -8.47 -19.34
CA LEU A 45 -11.53 -9.44 -20.41
C LEU A 45 -12.76 -10.34 -20.62
N ARG A 46 -13.40 -10.76 -19.53
CA ARG A 46 -14.63 -11.56 -19.57
C ARG A 46 -15.76 -10.82 -20.30
N GLU A 47 -15.95 -9.52 -20.04
CA GLU A 47 -16.95 -8.71 -20.74
C GLU A 47 -16.65 -8.58 -22.24
N VAL A 48 -15.40 -8.31 -22.60
CA VAL A 48 -15.00 -8.17 -24.01
C VAL A 48 -15.14 -9.47 -24.80
N LEU A 49 -14.89 -10.62 -24.16
CA LEU A 49 -14.93 -11.94 -24.81
C LEU A 49 -16.26 -12.68 -24.61
N ALA A 50 -17.17 -12.14 -23.82
CA ALA A 50 -18.51 -12.71 -23.64
C ALA A 50 -19.24 -12.82 -25.00
N GLY A 51 -19.76 -14.01 -25.30
CA GLY A 51 -20.42 -14.32 -26.57
C GLY A 51 -19.50 -14.61 -27.77
N ARG A 52 -18.17 -14.48 -27.60
CA ARG A 52 -17.18 -14.81 -28.67
C ARG A 52 -16.51 -16.16 -28.47
N LEU A 53 -16.49 -16.68 -27.25
CA LEU A 53 -15.87 -17.94 -26.86
C LEU A 53 -16.89 -18.89 -26.23
N SER A 54 -16.59 -20.19 -26.31
CA SER A 54 -17.36 -21.17 -25.54
C SER A 54 -17.21 -20.92 -24.04
N PRO A 55 -18.21 -21.28 -23.19
CA PRO A 55 -18.15 -21.03 -21.75
C PRO A 55 -16.88 -21.57 -21.09
N PHE A 56 -16.46 -22.78 -21.46
CA PHE A 56 -15.23 -23.37 -20.93
C PHE A 56 -13.97 -22.57 -21.29
N LEU A 57 -13.83 -22.16 -22.55
CA LEU A 57 -12.69 -21.34 -22.99
C LEU A 57 -12.69 -19.96 -22.32
N LEU A 58 -13.86 -19.37 -22.12
CA LEU A 58 -14.01 -18.11 -21.44
C LEU A 58 -13.52 -18.18 -19.98
N ASP A 59 -13.86 -19.25 -19.26
CA ASP A 59 -13.40 -19.44 -17.87
C ASP A 59 -11.88 -19.67 -17.80
N VAL A 60 -11.31 -20.48 -18.70
CA VAL A 60 -9.85 -20.70 -18.76
C VAL A 60 -9.10 -19.39 -19.04
N VAL A 61 -9.55 -18.63 -20.04
CA VAL A 61 -8.94 -17.34 -20.40
C VAL A 61 -9.07 -16.33 -19.24
N THR A 62 -10.20 -16.31 -18.54
CA THR A 62 -10.42 -15.46 -17.38
C THR A 62 -9.44 -15.76 -16.25
N VAL A 63 -9.16 -17.04 -15.96
CA VAL A 63 -8.19 -17.44 -14.93
C VAL A 63 -6.76 -17.06 -15.34
N ILE A 64 -6.39 -17.27 -16.61
CA ILE A 64 -5.08 -16.87 -17.13
C ILE A 64 -4.92 -15.34 -17.07
N ALA A 65 -5.97 -14.60 -17.43
CA ALA A 65 -5.98 -13.14 -17.36
C ALA A 65 -5.85 -12.64 -15.92
N PHE A 66 -6.55 -13.26 -14.97
CA PHE A 66 -6.41 -12.94 -13.55
C PHE A 66 -4.96 -13.07 -13.09
N ALA A 67 -4.32 -14.19 -13.39
CA ALA A 67 -2.92 -14.41 -13.01
C ALA A 67 -1.98 -13.41 -13.73
N GLY A 68 -2.08 -13.28 -15.05
CA GLY A 68 -1.22 -12.38 -15.83
C GLY A 68 -1.34 -10.92 -15.43
N LEU A 69 -2.58 -10.41 -15.33
CA LEU A 69 -2.84 -9.02 -14.93
C LEU A 69 -2.57 -8.78 -13.45
N GLY A 70 -2.70 -9.80 -12.59
CA GLY A 70 -2.23 -9.74 -11.21
C GLY A 70 -0.72 -9.50 -11.12
N PHE A 71 0.08 -10.18 -11.94
CA PHE A 71 1.53 -9.90 -12.04
C PHE A 71 1.82 -8.49 -12.55
N VAL A 72 1.06 -8.00 -13.54
CA VAL A 72 1.16 -6.60 -13.99
C VAL A 72 0.86 -5.64 -12.84
N GLY A 73 -0.11 -5.94 -11.98
CA GLY A 73 -0.40 -5.16 -10.78
C GLY A 73 0.80 -5.03 -9.83
N LEU A 74 1.61 -6.08 -9.68
CA LEU A 74 2.85 -6.00 -8.90
C LEU A 74 3.90 -5.09 -9.55
N LEU A 75 4.00 -5.08 -10.88
CA LEU A 75 4.88 -4.15 -11.59
C LEU A 75 4.40 -2.71 -11.46
N LEU A 76 3.08 -2.49 -11.50
CA LEU A 76 2.48 -1.16 -11.31
C LEU A 76 2.78 -0.58 -9.92
N LEU A 77 2.93 -1.39 -8.89
CA LEU A 77 3.37 -0.92 -7.57
C LEU A 77 4.76 -0.27 -7.63
N ARG A 78 5.70 -0.85 -8.39
CA ARG A 78 7.06 -0.30 -8.56
C ARG A 78 7.02 1.02 -9.31
N VAL A 79 6.28 1.05 -10.41
CA VAL A 79 6.12 2.26 -11.22
C VAL A 79 5.40 3.34 -10.41
N GLY A 80 4.35 2.99 -9.68
CA GLY A 80 3.61 3.90 -8.80
C GLY A 80 4.50 4.54 -7.73
N ALA A 81 5.34 3.75 -7.05
CA ALA A 81 6.30 4.26 -6.08
C ALA A 81 7.31 5.22 -6.75
N GLY A 82 7.78 4.89 -7.96
CA GLY A 82 8.62 5.77 -8.77
C GLY A 82 7.94 7.10 -9.10
N LEU A 83 6.68 7.05 -9.57
CA LEU A 83 5.92 8.25 -9.93
C LEU A 83 5.65 9.16 -8.72
N VAL A 84 5.33 8.59 -7.56
CA VAL A 84 5.14 9.36 -6.33
C VAL A 84 6.40 10.12 -5.96
N LEU A 85 7.56 9.46 -5.92
CA LEU A 85 8.83 10.14 -5.61
C LEU A 85 9.28 11.10 -6.72
N ALA A 86 8.96 10.81 -7.99
CA ALA A 86 9.18 11.75 -9.09
C ALA A 86 8.40 13.05 -8.87
N LEU A 87 7.12 12.94 -8.50
CA LEU A 87 6.28 14.09 -8.22
C LEU A 87 6.82 14.91 -7.02
N PHE A 88 7.25 14.26 -5.96
CA PHE A 88 7.89 14.93 -4.82
C PHE A 88 9.17 15.64 -5.23
N GLY A 89 10.05 15.00 -5.99
CA GLY A 89 11.28 15.60 -6.49
C GLY A 89 11.01 16.83 -7.36
N TYR A 90 10.03 16.73 -8.25
CA TYR A 90 9.58 17.85 -9.09
C TYR A 90 9.06 19.04 -8.26
N VAL A 91 8.14 18.76 -7.32
CA VAL A 91 7.51 19.80 -6.48
C VAL A 91 8.56 20.50 -5.62
N ILE A 92 9.47 19.76 -4.98
CA ILE A 92 10.54 20.34 -4.17
C ILE A 92 11.42 21.25 -5.01
N ALA A 93 11.90 20.75 -6.15
CA ALA A 93 12.76 21.54 -7.03
C ALA A 93 12.05 22.80 -7.55
N SER A 94 10.78 22.68 -7.95
CA SER A 94 9.97 23.81 -8.42
C SER A 94 9.73 24.85 -7.31
N SER A 95 9.48 24.42 -6.07
CA SER A 95 9.27 25.33 -4.93
C SER A 95 10.52 26.10 -4.52
N LEU A 96 11.71 25.59 -4.85
CA LEU A 96 12.98 26.27 -4.65
C LEU A 96 13.33 27.25 -5.79
N GLY A 97 12.41 27.50 -6.72
CA GLY A 97 12.62 28.40 -7.86
C GLY A 97 13.61 27.87 -8.90
N SER A 98 13.89 26.57 -8.90
CA SER A 98 14.76 25.94 -9.88
C SER A 98 14.12 25.95 -11.27
N GLY A 99 14.93 26.16 -12.31
CA GLY A 99 14.43 26.09 -13.69
C GLY A 99 13.88 24.70 -14.04
N LEU A 100 13.04 24.64 -15.09
CA LEU A 100 12.36 23.41 -15.53
C LEU A 100 13.31 22.22 -15.69
N ALA A 101 14.52 22.44 -16.22
CA ALA A 101 15.51 21.39 -16.43
C ALA A 101 15.92 20.70 -15.11
N LEU A 102 16.18 21.49 -14.04
CA LEU A 102 16.54 20.93 -12.74
C LEU A 102 15.35 20.23 -12.07
N ALA A 103 14.13 20.77 -12.21
CA ALA A 103 12.92 20.14 -11.70
C ALA A 103 12.68 18.77 -12.37
N LEU A 104 12.86 18.65 -13.68
CA LEU A 104 12.75 17.38 -14.40
C LEU A 104 13.87 16.39 -14.01
N LEU A 105 15.09 16.89 -13.81
CA LEU A 105 16.19 16.04 -13.33
C LEU A 105 15.89 15.46 -11.95
N MET A 106 15.39 16.28 -11.02
CA MET A 106 14.98 15.82 -9.68
C MET A 106 13.79 14.85 -9.72
N ALA A 107 12.84 15.06 -10.65
CA ALA A 107 11.77 14.11 -10.90
C ALA A 107 12.30 12.76 -11.41
N LEU A 108 13.24 12.77 -12.33
CA LEU A 108 13.88 11.55 -12.86
C LEU A 108 14.64 10.80 -11.76
N ILE A 109 15.43 11.50 -10.96
CA ILE A 109 16.14 10.90 -9.81
C ILE A 109 15.12 10.31 -8.83
N GLY A 110 14.06 11.05 -8.48
CA GLY A 110 12.98 10.58 -7.62
C GLY A 110 12.32 9.31 -8.18
N PHE A 111 12.03 9.28 -9.49
CA PHE A 111 11.49 8.10 -10.15
C PHE A 111 12.39 6.88 -10.00
N LEU A 112 13.67 7.02 -10.31
CA LEU A 112 14.63 5.92 -10.19
C LEU A 112 14.75 5.43 -8.75
N VAL A 113 14.87 6.33 -7.79
CA VAL A 113 14.91 5.97 -6.37
C VAL A 113 13.63 5.24 -5.97
N GLY A 114 12.45 5.75 -6.31
CA GLY A 114 11.18 5.11 -5.99
C GLY A 114 11.02 3.75 -6.64
N PHE A 115 11.44 3.61 -7.89
CA PHE A 115 11.37 2.35 -8.63
C PHE A 115 12.28 1.26 -8.03
N PHE A 116 13.53 1.59 -7.73
CA PHE A 116 14.49 0.63 -7.18
C PHE A 116 14.24 0.34 -5.69
N PHE A 117 13.86 1.35 -4.92
CA PHE A 117 13.64 1.22 -3.47
C PHE A 117 12.16 1.05 -3.10
N HIS A 118 11.29 0.67 -4.07
CA HIS A 118 9.85 0.49 -3.81
C HIS A 118 9.54 -0.44 -2.63
N GLU A 119 10.35 -1.49 -2.41
CA GLU A 119 10.14 -2.40 -1.28
C GLU A 119 10.38 -1.72 0.06
N VAL A 120 11.42 -0.89 0.16
CA VAL A 120 11.72 -0.09 1.35
C VAL A 120 10.58 0.89 1.61
N LEU A 121 10.11 1.57 0.56
CA LEU A 121 8.98 2.49 0.66
C LEU A 121 7.70 1.79 1.13
N LEU A 122 7.39 0.61 0.59
CA LEU A 122 6.24 -0.18 1.03
C LEU A 122 6.34 -0.57 2.50
N VAL A 123 7.53 -1.00 2.97
CA VAL A 123 7.76 -1.36 4.37
C VAL A 123 7.59 -0.13 5.28
N VAL A 124 8.27 0.98 4.96
CA VAL A 124 8.23 2.19 5.79
C VAL A 124 6.81 2.77 5.83
N THR A 125 6.17 2.91 4.66
CA THR A 125 4.82 3.48 4.57
C THR A 125 3.78 2.60 5.28
N SER A 126 3.81 1.28 5.06
CA SER A 126 2.86 0.38 5.72
C SER A 126 3.05 0.34 7.24
N SER A 127 4.30 0.34 7.72
CA SER A 127 4.59 0.39 9.14
C SER A 127 4.17 1.72 9.76
N ALA A 128 4.40 2.85 9.09
CA ALA A 128 4.00 4.17 9.55
C ALA A 128 2.46 4.30 9.63
N ILE A 129 1.73 3.86 8.59
CA ILE A 129 0.27 3.84 8.59
C ILE A 129 -0.25 2.92 9.70
N GLY A 130 0.34 1.73 9.86
CA GLY A 130 -0.02 0.79 10.93
C GLY A 130 0.19 1.38 12.33
N GLY A 131 1.32 2.07 12.54
CA GLY A 131 1.60 2.79 13.79
C GLY A 131 0.61 3.94 14.04
N TYR A 132 0.25 4.71 13.01
CA TYR A 132 -0.75 5.76 13.12
C TYR A 132 -2.15 5.21 13.48
N MET A 133 -2.56 4.10 12.86
CA MET A 133 -3.83 3.43 13.20
C MET A 133 -3.82 2.91 14.64
N LEU A 134 -2.70 2.35 15.09
CA LEU A 134 -2.53 1.90 16.46
C LEU A 134 -2.61 3.09 17.45
N TYR A 135 -1.93 4.19 17.16
CA TYR A 135 -2.01 5.41 17.96
C TYR A 135 -3.44 5.93 18.09
N THR A 136 -4.15 6.07 16.96
CA THR A 136 -5.55 6.56 16.96
C THR A 136 -6.49 5.61 17.69
N GLY A 137 -6.34 4.29 17.51
CA GLY A 137 -7.12 3.29 18.22
C GLY A 137 -6.90 3.29 19.73
N LEU A 138 -5.63 3.40 20.19
CA LEU A 138 -5.29 3.46 21.62
C LEU A 138 -5.79 4.75 22.28
N THR A 139 -5.61 5.90 21.64
CA THR A 139 -6.12 7.18 22.17
C THR A 139 -7.64 7.20 22.21
N GLY A 140 -8.30 6.60 21.23
CA GLY A 140 -9.76 6.42 21.21
C GLY A 140 -10.30 5.50 22.32
N LEU A 141 -9.48 4.58 22.84
CA LEU A 141 -9.80 3.76 24.02
C LEU A 141 -9.46 4.45 25.35
N GLY A 142 -8.96 5.70 25.32
CA GLY A 142 -8.61 6.47 26.53
C GLY A 142 -7.17 6.27 27.00
N ALA A 143 -6.30 5.64 26.23
CA ALA A 143 -4.88 5.60 26.55
C ALA A 143 -4.25 7.01 26.49
N GLY A 144 -3.36 7.31 27.42
CA GLY A 144 -2.65 8.60 27.42
C GLY A 144 -1.81 8.79 26.14
N HIS A 145 -1.78 10.00 25.59
CA HIS A 145 -1.09 10.31 24.33
C HIS A 145 0.38 9.84 24.31
N LEU A 146 1.10 9.98 25.41
CA LEU A 146 2.50 9.56 25.51
C LEU A 146 2.65 8.04 25.39
N VAL A 147 1.79 7.29 26.09
CA VAL A 147 1.79 5.81 26.02
C VAL A 147 1.43 5.31 24.62
N ALA A 148 0.38 5.90 24.02
CA ALA A 148 -0.04 5.56 22.67
C ALA A 148 1.06 5.86 21.63
N LEU A 149 1.77 7.00 21.78
CA LEU A 149 2.87 7.39 20.90
C LEU A 149 4.07 6.44 21.03
N LEU A 150 4.46 6.08 22.25
CA LEU A 150 5.57 5.15 22.50
C LEU A 150 5.27 3.77 21.94
N LEU A 151 4.05 3.25 22.16
CA LEU A 151 3.63 1.96 21.60
C LEU A 151 3.56 1.98 20.08
N ALA A 152 3.02 3.04 19.49
CA ALA A 152 2.97 3.21 18.04
C ALA A 152 4.39 3.29 17.45
N GLY A 153 5.29 4.08 18.03
CA GLY A 153 6.68 4.20 17.60
C GLY A 153 7.44 2.88 17.70
N ALA A 154 7.30 2.16 18.83
CA ALA A 154 7.89 0.83 19.01
C ALA A 154 7.35 -0.17 17.97
N THR A 155 6.06 -0.12 17.67
CA THR A 155 5.41 -0.98 16.65
C THR A 155 5.93 -0.67 15.25
N VAL A 156 6.10 0.61 14.90
CA VAL A 156 6.69 1.03 13.61
C VAL A 156 8.12 0.51 13.49
N ALA A 157 8.94 0.71 14.50
CA ALA A 157 10.34 0.25 14.49
C ALA A 157 10.43 -1.29 14.39
N ALA A 158 9.66 -2.01 15.19
CA ALA A 158 9.58 -3.46 15.13
C ALA A 158 9.04 -3.96 13.79
N GLY A 159 8.01 -3.31 13.25
CA GLY A 159 7.42 -3.61 11.95
C GLY A 159 8.44 -3.47 10.81
N ILE A 160 9.18 -2.37 10.78
CA ILE A 160 10.26 -2.14 9.82
C ILE A 160 11.32 -3.24 9.92
N LEU A 161 11.84 -3.50 11.12
CA LEU A 161 12.88 -4.51 11.33
C LEU A 161 12.44 -5.92 10.91
N LEU A 162 11.22 -6.32 11.25
CA LEU A 162 10.69 -7.64 10.91
C LEU A 162 10.39 -7.79 9.42
N GLN A 163 9.90 -6.74 8.75
CA GLN A 163 9.61 -6.77 7.32
C GLN A 163 10.89 -6.77 6.47
N PHE A 164 12.00 -6.19 6.95
CA PHE A 164 13.29 -6.25 6.26
C PHE A 164 13.99 -7.60 6.42
N ARG A 165 13.75 -8.31 7.53
CA ARG A 165 14.33 -9.65 7.75
C ARG A 165 13.66 -10.78 6.96
N ARG A 166 12.48 -10.50 6.38
CA ARG A 166 11.67 -11.45 5.62
C ARG A 166 11.63 -11.10 4.13
#